data_4bf9c16954e9170e7204263b82e98ad7
#
_entry.id   4bf9c16954e9170e7204263b82e98ad7
#
_cell.length_a   1.000
_cell.length_b   1.000
_cell.length_c   1.000
_cell.angle_alpha   90.00
_cell.angle_beta   90.00
_cell.angle_gamma   90.00
#
_symmetry.space_group_name_H-M   'P 1'
#
loop_
_entity.id
_entity.type
_entity.pdbx_description
1 polymer ?
#
loop_
_entity_poly.entity_id
_entity_poly.type
_entity_poly.pdbx_seq_one_letter_code
_entity_poly.pdbx_strand_id
1 'polypeptide(L)'
;EQIAARLNWPCVRINLDSHISRIDLLGKDAIKLNDGKQITEFQEGLLPWSIQNPVALVFDEYDAGRPDVMFVIQRILEVEGKLTLLDQNKIINPHLSFRLFATTNTVGLGDMTGLYHGTQQINQGQMDRWHILSTLNYLDPSQELKVVMSKLNNLKGEKNKEIIKNMIKLANLTR
;
A
#
# COMPACT_ATOMS: atom_id res chain seq x y z
N GLU A 1 -7.56 1.53 -3.79
CA GLU A 1 -7.80 2.20 -5.08
C GLU A 1 -9.29 2.34 -5.39
N GLN A 2 -10.08 1.24 -5.47
CA GLN A 2 -11.51 1.29 -5.85
C GLN A 2 -12.36 2.15 -4.92
N ILE A 3 -12.09 2.14 -3.63
CA ILE A 3 -12.78 3.00 -2.64
C ILE A 3 -12.44 4.48 -2.91
N ALA A 4 -11.17 4.78 -3.10
CA ALA A 4 -10.72 6.14 -3.39
C ALA A 4 -11.34 6.67 -4.69
N ALA A 5 -11.36 5.84 -5.76
CA ALA A 5 -12.00 6.20 -7.02
C ALA A 5 -13.50 6.53 -6.86
N ARG A 6 -14.23 5.75 -6.04
CA ARG A 6 -15.66 6.01 -5.77
C ARG A 6 -15.91 7.25 -4.92
N LEU A 7 -14.95 7.64 -4.10
CA LEU A 7 -14.98 8.84 -3.28
C LEU A 7 -14.40 10.06 -3.99
N ASN A 8 -14.02 9.93 -5.26
CA ASN A 8 -13.29 10.96 -6.02
C ASN A 8 -12.06 11.48 -5.25
N TRP A 9 -11.35 10.58 -4.60
CA TRP A 9 -10.20 10.87 -3.75
C TRP A 9 -8.91 10.45 -4.46
N PRO A 10 -7.95 11.35 -4.72
CA PRO A 10 -6.69 11.00 -5.33
C PRO A 10 -5.99 9.89 -4.54
N CYS A 11 -5.50 8.87 -5.23
CA CYS A 11 -4.87 7.71 -4.62
C CYS A 11 -3.50 7.48 -5.23
N VAL A 12 -2.51 7.38 -4.36
CA VAL A 12 -1.13 7.05 -4.70
C VAL A 12 -0.81 5.69 -4.11
N ARG A 13 -0.27 4.78 -4.90
CA ARG A 13 0.16 3.46 -4.45
C ARG A 13 1.65 3.30 -4.65
N ILE A 14 2.32 2.84 -3.61
CA ILE A 14 3.74 2.47 -3.62
C ILE A 14 3.83 1.00 -3.21
N ASN A 15 4.40 0.19 -4.08
CA ASN A 15 4.71 -1.20 -3.75
C ASN A 15 6.05 -1.23 -3.01
N LEU A 16 6.04 -1.73 -1.78
CA LEU A 16 7.27 -1.87 -1.00
C LEU A 16 7.91 -3.23 -1.31
N ASP A 17 9.19 -3.18 -1.62
CA ASP A 17 10.01 -4.36 -1.83
C ASP A 17 11.41 -4.14 -1.25
N SER A 18 12.28 -5.14 -1.39
CA SER A 18 13.66 -5.07 -0.91
C SER A 18 14.54 -4.05 -1.65
N HIS A 19 14.08 -3.47 -2.76
CA HIS A 19 14.82 -2.51 -3.58
C HIS A 19 14.47 -1.06 -3.22
N ILE A 20 13.24 -0.80 -2.76
CA ILE A 20 12.83 0.53 -2.33
C ILE A 20 13.65 0.97 -1.12
N SER A 21 14.31 2.07 -1.24
CA SER A 21 15.14 2.67 -0.20
C SER A 21 14.50 3.94 0.38
N ARG A 22 15.06 4.41 1.49
CA ARG A 22 14.66 5.68 2.11
C ARG A 22 14.74 6.85 1.13
N ILE A 23 15.77 6.88 0.27
CA ILE A 23 15.99 7.95 -0.71
C ILE A 23 14.90 7.97 -1.76
N ASP A 24 14.42 6.81 -2.18
CA ASP A 24 13.34 6.70 -3.18
C ASP A 24 12.03 7.25 -2.64
N LEU A 25 11.79 7.09 -1.34
CA LEU A 25 10.58 7.63 -0.70
C LEU A 25 10.69 9.12 -0.38
N LEU A 26 11.80 9.55 0.23
CA LEU A 26 11.95 10.91 0.76
C LEU A 26 12.38 11.91 -0.30
N GLY A 27 13.18 11.47 -1.23
CA GLY A 27 13.82 12.33 -2.22
C GLY A 27 15.33 12.31 -2.13
N LYS A 28 15.96 12.99 -3.05
CA LYS A 28 17.42 13.03 -3.20
C LYS A 28 17.88 14.34 -3.79
N ASP A 29 19.14 14.66 -3.55
CA ASP A 29 19.81 15.73 -4.24
C ASP A 29 20.06 15.34 -5.70
N ALA A 30 19.67 16.20 -6.61
CA ALA A 30 19.88 16.06 -8.04
C ALA A 30 20.68 17.23 -8.59
N ILE A 31 21.63 16.93 -9.46
CA ILE A 31 22.40 17.95 -10.16
C ILE A 31 21.62 18.38 -11.39
N LYS A 32 21.26 19.67 -11.44
CA LYS A 32 20.62 20.30 -12.60
C LYS A 32 21.56 21.29 -13.26
N LEU A 33 21.46 21.40 -14.56
CA LEU A 33 22.12 22.47 -15.33
C LEU A 33 21.16 23.64 -15.43
N ASN A 34 21.54 24.78 -14.86
CA ASN A 34 20.82 26.03 -14.99
C ASN A 34 21.80 27.09 -15.54
N ASP A 35 21.51 27.65 -16.72
CA ASP A 35 22.35 28.63 -17.42
C ASP A 35 23.82 28.21 -17.55
N GLY A 36 24.07 26.91 -17.84
CA GLY A 36 25.41 26.35 -18.00
C GLY A 36 26.18 26.12 -16.69
N LYS A 37 25.58 26.38 -15.54
CA LYS A 37 26.16 26.09 -14.21
C LYS A 37 25.46 24.86 -13.61
N GLN A 38 26.26 24.01 -12.98
CA GLN A 38 25.74 22.90 -12.20
C GLN A 38 25.26 23.42 -10.85
N ILE A 39 23.99 23.19 -10.54
CA ILE A 39 23.41 23.45 -9.24
C ILE A 39 22.89 22.13 -8.65
N THR A 40 23.06 21.97 -7.35
CA THR A 40 22.45 20.86 -6.61
C THR A 40 21.08 21.32 -6.11
N GLU A 41 20.03 20.59 -6.46
CA GLU A 41 18.67 20.88 -6.01
C GLU A 41 18.06 19.60 -5.43
N PHE A 42 17.42 19.71 -4.27
CA PHE A 42 16.71 18.58 -3.70
C PHE A 42 15.44 18.29 -4.51
N GLN A 43 15.36 17.07 -5.03
CA GLN A 43 14.17 16.54 -5.67
C GLN A 43 13.33 15.80 -4.65
N GLU A 44 12.19 16.38 -4.28
CA GLU A 44 11.25 15.81 -3.32
C GLU A 44 10.72 14.46 -3.81
N GLY A 45 10.69 13.46 -2.92
CA GLY A 45 10.14 12.14 -3.18
C GLY A 45 8.61 12.09 -3.07
N LEU A 46 8.07 10.94 -3.39
CA LEU A 46 6.61 10.76 -3.43
C LEU A 46 5.96 10.82 -2.04
N LEU A 47 6.66 10.38 -0.99
CA LEU A 47 6.13 10.37 0.37
C LEU A 47 5.93 11.79 0.93
N PRO A 48 6.93 12.70 0.93
CA PRO A 48 6.75 14.07 1.39
C PRO A 48 5.66 14.80 0.60
N TRP A 49 5.61 14.61 -0.71
CA TRP A 49 4.56 15.16 -1.55
C TRP A 49 3.18 14.65 -1.14
N SER A 50 3.02 13.33 -0.96
CA SER A 50 1.75 12.73 -0.59
C SER A 50 1.22 13.24 0.74
N ILE A 51 2.09 13.37 1.74
CA ILE A 51 1.71 13.85 3.08
C ILE A 51 1.15 15.27 3.03
N GLN A 52 1.69 16.13 2.16
CA GLN A 52 1.27 17.53 2.02
C GLN A 52 -0.04 17.70 1.25
N ASN A 53 -0.55 16.65 0.62
CA ASN A 53 -1.70 16.72 -0.27
C ASN A 53 -2.89 15.90 0.25
N PRO A 54 -4.13 16.22 -0.19
CA PRO A 54 -5.34 15.50 0.21
C PRO A 54 -5.47 14.15 -0.53
N VAL A 55 -4.54 13.25 -0.32
CA VAL A 55 -4.45 11.97 -1.02
C VAL A 55 -4.59 10.76 -0.08
N ALA A 56 -5.05 9.65 -0.62
CA ALA A 56 -4.93 8.33 -0.03
C ALA A 56 -3.61 7.71 -0.48
N LEU A 57 -2.64 7.56 0.42
CA LEU A 57 -1.39 6.87 0.15
C LEU A 57 -1.52 5.40 0.58
N VAL A 58 -1.19 4.48 -0.31
CA VAL A 58 -1.25 3.04 -0.07
C VAL A 58 0.14 2.45 -0.18
N PHE A 59 0.66 1.90 0.90
CA PHE A 59 1.82 1.02 0.87
C PHE A 59 1.34 -0.41 0.64
N ASP A 60 1.64 -0.94 -0.52
CA ASP A 60 1.33 -2.31 -0.85
C ASP A 60 2.50 -3.22 -0.49
N GLU A 61 2.21 -4.43 -0.03
CA GLU A 61 3.22 -5.38 0.46
C GLU A 61 4.09 -4.80 1.60
N TYR A 62 3.43 -4.16 2.57
CA TYR A 62 4.09 -3.45 3.67
C TYR A 62 5.07 -4.34 4.45
N ASP A 63 4.79 -5.64 4.56
CA ASP A 63 5.63 -6.66 5.21
C ASP A 63 6.85 -7.11 4.38
N ALA A 64 6.96 -6.67 3.11
CA ALA A 64 8.16 -6.86 2.29
C ALA A 64 9.14 -5.66 2.33
N GLY A 65 8.74 -4.58 3.00
CA GLY A 65 9.53 -3.35 3.08
C GLY A 65 10.81 -3.50 3.90
N ARG A 66 11.85 -2.76 3.52
CA ARG A 66 13.13 -2.71 4.23
C ARG A 66 12.98 -2.04 5.60
N PRO A 67 13.71 -2.46 6.63
CA PRO A 67 13.61 -1.88 7.98
C PRO A 67 13.87 -0.37 8.02
N ASP A 68 14.81 0.15 7.23
CA ASP A 68 15.13 1.59 7.17
C ASP A 68 13.98 2.42 6.60
N VAL A 69 13.24 1.88 5.63
CA VAL A 69 12.01 2.45 5.08
C VAL A 69 10.88 2.43 6.10
N MET A 70 10.74 1.31 6.82
CA MET A 70 9.71 1.11 7.83
C MET A 70 9.81 2.13 8.97
N PHE A 71 11.02 2.50 9.40
CA PHE A 71 11.22 3.54 10.42
C PHE A 71 10.78 4.93 9.98
N VAL A 72 10.93 5.27 8.70
CA VAL A 72 10.42 6.53 8.14
C VAL A 72 8.89 6.56 8.20
N ILE A 73 8.25 5.47 7.78
CA ILE A 73 6.79 5.34 7.78
C ILE A 73 6.24 5.36 9.22
N GLN A 74 6.92 4.67 10.14
CA GLN A 74 6.54 4.61 11.55
C GLN A 74 6.33 6.00 12.16
N ARG A 75 7.21 6.96 11.85
CA ARG A 75 7.12 8.33 12.38
C ARG A 75 5.84 9.05 11.94
N ILE A 76 5.32 8.73 10.77
CA ILE A 76 4.09 9.31 10.24
C ILE A 76 2.85 8.72 10.92
N LEU A 77 2.93 7.48 11.40
CA LEU A 77 1.84 6.77 12.06
C LEU A 77 1.61 7.20 13.51
N GLU A 78 2.51 7.96 14.11
CA GLU A 78 2.36 8.46 15.48
C GLU A 78 1.19 9.45 15.58
N VAL A 79 0.65 9.65 16.77
CA VAL A 79 -0.54 10.51 17.05
C VAL A 79 -0.36 11.93 16.51
N GLU A 80 0.84 12.49 16.67
CA GLU A 80 1.24 13.77 16.06
C GLU A 80 2.23 13.50 14.90
N GLY A 81 1.90 12.54 14.06
CA GLY A 81 2.76 12.09 13.01
C GLY A 81 3.24 13.22 12.11
N LYS A 82 4.56 13.37 12.02
CA LYS A 82 5.23 14.40 11.21
C LYS A 82 6.37 13.75 10.45
N LEU A 83 6.64 14.23 9.26
CA LEU A 83 7.82 13.81 8.52
C LEU A 83 8.92 14.84 8.68
N THR A 84 10.08 14.40 9.15
CA THR A 84 11.28 15.26 9.26
C THR A 84 12.23 14.92 8.12
N LEU A 85 12.48 15.88 7.26
CA LEU A 85 13.51 15.83 6.22
C LEU A 85 14.79 16.46 6.80
N LEU A 86 15.68 15.62 7.31
CA LEU A 86 16.91 16.08 7.98
C LEU A 86 17.82 16.86 7.02
N ASP A 87 17.98 16.37 5.79
CA ASP A 87 18.82 16.98 4.78
C ASP A 87 18.33 18.36 4.35
N GLN A 88 17.05 18.65 4.55
CA GLN A 88 16.42 19.94 4.25
C GLN A 88 16.10 20.77 5.49
N ASN A 89 16.40 20.26 6.68
CA ASN A 89 16.01 20.88 7.96
C ASN A 89 14.51 21.30 7.97
N LYS A 90 13.65 20.44 7.41
CA LYS A 90 12.21 20.71 7.19
C LYS A 90 11.36 19.70 7.93
N ILE A 91 10.33 20.19 8.62
CA ILE A 91 9.28 19.36 9.21
C ILE A 91 8.00 19.53 8.39
N ILE A 92 7.43 18.42 7.97
CA ILE A 92 6.20 18.37 7.16
C ILE A 92 5.09 17.83 8.04
N ASN A 93 4.01 18.61 8.16
CA ASN A 93 2.78 18.18 8.79
C ASN A 93 1.84 17.57 7.76
N PRO A 94 1.14 16.47 8.10
CA PRO A 94 0.17 15.88 7.19
C PRO A 94 -0.99 16.83 6.89
N HIS A 95 -1.43 16.81 5.63
CA HIS A 95 -2.67 17.48 5.23
C HIS A 95 -3.85 16.85 5.96
N LEU A 96 -4.86 17.63 6.34
CA LEU A 96 -6.03 17.16 7.10
C LEU A 96 -6.77 15.99 6.43
N SER A 97 -6.78 15.96 5.12
CA SER A 97 -7.40 14.90 4.30
C SER A 97 -6.40 13.83 3.83
N PHE A 98 -5.16 13.85 4.28
CA PHE A 98 -4.22 12.76 4.02
C PHE A 98 -4.62 11.52 4.81
N ARG A 99 -4.56 10.35 4.19
CA ARG A 99 -4.73 9.06 4.87
C ARG A 99 -3.73 8.06 4.35
N LEU A 100 -3.21 7.26 5.28
CA LEU A 100 -2.25 6.21 5.00
C LEU A 100 -2.91 4.85 5.13
N PHE A 101 -2.67 4.00 4.15
CA PHE A 101 -3.14 2.62 4.11
C PHE A 101 -1.96 1.70 3.84
N ALA A 102 -2.06 0.46 4.28
CA ALA A 102 -1.12 -0.59 3.92
C ALA A 102 -1.84 -1.90 3.65
N THR A 103 -1.23 -2.75 2.84
CA THR A 103 -1.63 -4.15 2.68
C THR A 103 -0.48 -5.06 3.09
N THR A 104 -0.80 -6.20 3.67
CA THR A 104 0.17 -7.24 4.04
C THR A 104 -0.39 -8.61 3.73
N ASN A 105 0.47 -9.57 3.48
CA ASN A 105 0.09 -10.96 3.27
C ASN A 105 0.20 -11.78 4.58
N THR A 106 1.07 -11.38 5.51
CA THR A 106 1.41 -12.15 6.71
C THR A 106 0.96 -11.49 8.02
N VAL A 107 0.22 -10.38 7.93
CA VAL A 107 -0.15 -9.53 9.09
C VAL A 107 1.08 -9.11 9.91
N GLY A 108 2.25 -9.03 9.27
CA GLY A 108 3.51 -8.67 9.94
C GLY A 108 4.17 -9.77 10.76
N LEU A 109 3.65 -11.00 10.72
CA LEU A 109 4.23 -12.14 11.46
C LEU A 109 5.36 -12.84 10.70
N GLY A 110 5.59 -12.47 9.45
CA GLY A 110 6.51 -13.15 8.55
C GLY A 110 5.91 -14.42 7.96
N ASP A 111 6.61 -15.00 7.00
CA ASP A 111 6.15 -16.20 6.32
C ASP A 111 6.50 -17.47 7.11
N MET A 112 5.53 -18.03 7.79
CA MET A 112 5.65 -19.33 8.48
C MET A 112 5.30 -20.53 7.58
N THR A 113 4.73 -20.26 6.40
CA THR A 113 4.18 -21.31 5.51
C THR A 113 5.04 -21.57 4.28
N GLY A 114 6.01 -20.70 3.98
CA GLY A 114 6.81 -20.75 2.76
C GLY A 114 6.06 -20.31 1.50
N LEU A 115 4.87 -19.71 1.65
CA LEU A 115 4.03 -19.25 0.54
C LEU A 115 4.28 -17.78 0.16
N TYR A 116 4.84 -17.00 1.08
CA TYR A 116 5.02 -15.55 0.94
C TYR A 116 6.50 -15.18 1.07
N HIS A 117 7.30 -15.67 0.14
CA HIS A 117 8.74 -15.37 0.11
C HIS A 117 9.01 -13.87 0.03
N GLY A 118 10.00 -13.41 0.80
CA GLY A 118 10.40 -11.99 0.83
C GLY A 118 9.68 -11.15 1.89
N THR A 119 8.66 -11.69 2.56
CA THR A 119 8.05 -11.01 3.71
C THR A 119 8.94 -11.11 4.94
N GLN A 120 8.93 -10.07 5.77
CA GLN A 120 9.69 -9.99 7.02
C GLN A 120 8.76 -9.84 8.22
N GLN A 121 9.26 -10.20 9.39
CA GLN A 121 8.55 -9.88 10.62
C GLN A 121 8.61 -8.38 10.87
N ILE A 122 7.44 -7.78 11.05
CA ILE A 122 7.31 -6.37 11.41
C ILE A 122 7.46 -6.25 12.93
N ASN A 123 8.21 -5.25 13.38
CA ASN A 123 8.33 -4.96 14.81
C ASN A 123 6.97 -4.65 15.42
N GLN A 124 6.66 -5.23 16.57
CA GLN A 124 5.38 -5.03 17.26
C GLN A 124 5.06 -3.55 17.48
N GLY A 125 6.05 -2.74 17.86
CA GLY A 125 5.87 -1.31 18.02
C GLY A 125 5.49 -0.57 16.72
N GLN A 126 5.80 -1.10 15.55
CA GLN A 126 5.33 -0.55 14.26
C GLN A 126 3.89 -0.98 13.98
N MET A 127 3.54 -2.21 14.34
CA MET A 127 2.17 -2.71 14.19
C MET A 127 1.19 -1.95 15.09
N ASP A 128 1.57 -1.67 16.32
CA ASP A 128 0.75 -0.97 17.32
C ASP A 128 0.40 0.49 16.93
N ARG A 129 1.14 1.06 15.97
CA ARG A 129 0.87 2.41 15.47
C ARG A 129 -0.22 2.47 14.41
N TRP A 130 -0.60 1.33 13.82
CA TRP A 130 -1.74 1.29 12.91
C TRP A 130 -3.04 1.34 13.70
N HIS A 131 -3.86 2.36 13.44
CA HIS A 131 -5.10 2.59 14.17
C HIS A 131 -6.18 1.54 13.92
N ILE A 132 -6.18 0.97 12.72
CA ILE A 132 -7.17 -0.01 12.28
C ILE A 132 -6.45 -1.14 11.57
N LEU A 133 -6.63 -2.36 12.09
CA LEU A 133 -6.23 -3.60 11.45
C LEU A 133 -7.49 -4.35 11.04
N SER A 134 -7.57 -4.74 9.78
CA SER A 134 -8.70 -5.50 9.23
C SER A 134 -8.18 -6.67 8.41
N THR A 135 -8.65 -7.85 8.74
CA THR A 135 -8.37 -9.05 7.96
C THR A 135 -9.42 -9.18 6.86
N LEU A 136 -8.96 -9.33 5.63
CA LEU A 136 -9.82 -9.66 4.49
C LEU A 136 -9.64 -11.14 4.15
N ASN A 137 -10.75 -11.83 4.06
CA ASN A 137 -10.78 -13.23 3.66
C ASN A 137 -11.56 -13.39 2.35
N TYR A 138 -11.58 -14.57 1.80
CA TYR A 138 -12.37 -14.88 0.62
C TYR A 138 -13.86 -14.63 0.86
N LEU A 139 -14.56 -14.29 -0.20
CA LEU A 139 -16.01 -14.09 -0.16
C LEU A 139 -16.71 -15.43 0.09
N ASP A 140 -17.90 -15.35 0.69
CA ASP A 140 -18.81 -16.48 0.73
C ASP A 140 -19.13 -16.95 -0.71
N PRO A 141 -19.21 -18.27 -0.98
CA PRO A 141 -19.45 -18.80 -2.33
C PRO A 141 -20.69 -18.21 -3.04
N SER A 142 -21.71 -17.87 -2.28
CA SER A 142 -22.92 -17.24 -2.81
C SER A 142 -22.70 -15.81 -3.28
N GLN A 143 -21.86 -15.07 -2.57
CA GLN A 143 -21.46 -13.71 -2.93
C GLN A 143 -20.48 -13.72 -4.10
N GLU A 144 -19.52 -14.65 -4.08
CA GLU A 144 -18.57 -14.85 -5.17
C GLU A 144 -19.30 -15.16 -6.47
N LEU A 145 -20.30 -16.05 -6.44
CA LEU A 145 -21.14 -16.36 -7.59
C LEU A 145 -21.81 -15.10 -8.17
N LYS A 146 -22.36 -14.24 -7.30
CA LYS A 146 -22.99 -12.98 -7.75
C LYS A 146 -21.99 -12.06 -8.45
N VAL A 147 -20.79 -11.95 -7.91
CA VAL A 147 -19.72 -11.12 -8.48
C VAL A 147 -19.29 -11.67 -9.85
N VAL A 148 -19.02 -12.97 -9.95
CA VAL A 148 -18.64 -13.62 -11.20
C VAL A 148 -19.73 -13.46 -12.26
N MET A 149 -20.97 -13.76 -11.91
CA MET A 149 -22.12 -13.60 -12.80
C MET A 149 -22.32 -12.18 -13.29
N SER A 150 -22.05 -11.18 -12.45
CA SER A 150 -22.17 -9.75 -12.83
C SER A 150 -21.11 -9.33 -13.86
N LYS A 151 -19.98 -10.01 -13.92
CA LYS A 151 -18.88 -9.72 -14.86
C LYS A 151 -19.02 -10.48 -16.20
N LEU A 152 -19.77 -11.56 -16.20
CA LEU A 152 -19.94 -12.44 -17.37
C LEU A 152 -21.25 -12.13 -18.10
N ASN A 153 -21.30 -10.98 -18.79
CA ASN A 153 -22.51 -10.52 -19.49
C ASN A 153 -23.05 -11.50 -20.55
N ASN A 154 -22.19 -12.36 -21.12
CA ASN A 154 -22.52 -13.26 -22.21
C ASN A 154 -22.86 -14.70 -21.77
N LEU A 155 -22.73 -15.04 -20.49
CA LEU A 155 -22.96 -16.38 -19.96
C LEU A 155 -24.25 -16.48 -19.15
N LYS A 156 -25.34 -15.92 -19.68
CA LYS A 156 -26.66 -16.00 -19.05
C LYS A 156 -27.29 -17.36 -19.36
N GLY A 157 -27.61 -18.15 -18.33
CA GLY A 157 -28.30 -19.45 -18.44
C GLY A 157 -27.99 -20.34 -17.24
N GLU A 158 -28.95 -21.19 -16.84
CA GLU A 158 -28.81 -22.08 -15.66
C GLU A 158 -27.60 -23.04 -15.80
N LYS A 159 -27.35 -23.57 -16.99
CA LYS A 159 -26.19 -24.44 -17.26
C LYS A 159 -24.86 -23.74 -16.96
N ASN A 160 -24.72 -22.50 -17.40
CA ASN A 160 -23.50 -21.72 -17.16
C ASN A 160 -23.35 -21.37 -15.68
N LYS A 161 -24.45 -21.06 -15.01
CA LYS A 161 -24.47 -20.81 -13.58
C LYS A 161 -24.03 -22.03 -12.76
N GLU A 162 -24.42 -23.23 -13.19
CA GLU A 162 -23.97 -24.48 -12.56
C GLU A 162 -22.49 -24.74 -12.76
N ILE A 163 -21.97 -24.50 -13.96
CA ILE A 163 -20.53 -24.57 -14.23
C ILE A 163 -19.76 -23.62 -13.32
N ILE A 164 -20.19 -22.36 -13.21
CA ILE A 164 -19.54 -21.36 -12.36
C ILE A 164 -19.58 -21.77 -10.89
N LYS A 165 -20.70 -22.30 -10.40
CA LYS A 165 -20.78 -22.85 -9.03
C LYS A 165 -19.75 -23.95 -8.80
N ASN A 166 -19.59 -24.87 -9.74
CA ASN A 166 -18.60 -25.95 -9.62
C ASN A 166 -17.17 -25.41 -9.66
N MET A 167 -16.89 -24.38 -10.48
CA MET A 167 -15.58 -23.72 -10.50
C MET A 167 -15.28 -23.03 -9.16
N ILE A 168 -16.26 -22.32 -8.57
CA ILE A 168 -16.12 -21.70 -7.25
C ILE A 168 -15.91 -22.77 -6.18
N LYS A 169 -16.65 -23.88 -6.23
CA LYS A 169 -16.44 -25.01 -5.30
C LYS A 169 -15.04 -25.58 -5.40
N LEU A 170 -14.53 -25.78 -6.63
CA LEU A 170 -13.17 -26.24 -6.84
C LEU A 170 -12.14 -25.24 -6.29
N ALA A 171 -12.30 -23.95 -6.59
CA ALA A 171 -11.43 -22.91 -6.06
C ALA A 171 -11.41 -22.90 -4.52
N ASN A 172 -12.55 -23.09 -3.87
CA ASN A 172 -12.62 -23.16 -2.40
C ASN A 172 -11.95 -24.42 -1.80
N LEU A 173 -11.72 -25.47 -2.57
CA LEU A 173 -10.97 -26.65 -2.13
C LEU A 173 -9.45 -26.46 -2.22
N THR A 174 -8.99 -25.45 -2.94
CA THR A 174 -7.56 -25.13 -3.17
C THR A 174 -7.07 -23.90 -2.40
N ARG A 175 -7.95 -23.24 -1.68
CA ARG A 175 -7.68 -22.07 -0.82
C ARG A 175 -7.33 -22.45 0.65
#